data_78885579e9a9105efd69ce1c4300e5ad
#
_entry.id   78885579e9a9105efd69ce1c4300e5ad
#
_cell.length_a   1.000
_cell.length_b   1.000
_cell.length_c   1.000
_cell.angle_alpha   90.00
_cell.angle_beta   90.00
_cell.angle_gamma   90.00
#
_symmetry.space_group_name_H-M   'P 1'
#
loop_
_entity.id
_entity.type
_entity.pdbx_description
1 polymer ?
#
loop_
_entity_poly.entity_id
_entity_poly.type
_entity_poly.pdbx_seq_one_letter_code
_entity_poly.pdbx_strand_id
1 'polypeptide(L)'
;WGHDIPDSIFYEYILPFANLNEKRDDWREDFYNRFFNMTKEASSSYEAASIINNKMFDAIGVKYSNKRLKADQSPYESMASGLASCTGLSFLLVDACRSIGVPARFVGTPLWYNNTGNHSWVEIWDNGWHFTGAYEPTGNKLNEGWFSNLAARAVEGHSKYGIYAATWGESDLFFPMNWLPNVKTYNAIDVTSRYITNIDSNLVPIKIRVVDSKGKREQLQVEVTGGNDFSFEGF
;
A
#
# COMPACT_ATOMS: atom_id res chain seq x y z
N TRP A 1 -21.59 3.74 9.18
CA TRP A 1 -20.61 2.64 9.02
C TRP A 1 -19.51 2.63 10.07
N GLY A 2 -19.32 3.66 10.86
CA GLY A 2 -18.28 3.75 11.87
C GLY A 2 -18.69 3.34 13.30
N HIS A 3 -19.86 2.73 13.50
CA HIS A 3 -20.42 2.51 14.84
C HIS A 3 -20.08 1.16 15.48
N ASP A 4 -19.85 0.13 14.69
CA ASP A 4 -19.66 -1.25 15.16
C ASP A 4 -18.26 -1.77 14.83
N ILE A 5 -17.24 -0.94 15.01
CA ILE A 5 -15.85 -1.32 14.81
C ILE A 5 -15.16 -1.63 16.14
N PRO A 6 -14.24 -2.61 16.17
CA PRO A 6 -13.45 -2.89 17.37
C PRO A 6 -12.65 -1.65 17.83
N ASP A 7 -12.51 -1.46 19.14
CA ASP A 7 -11.77 -0.32 19.72
C ASP A 7 -10.34 -0.23 19.18
N SER A 8 -9.65 -1.35 19.02
CA SER A 8 -8.29 -1.37 18.44
C SER A 8 -8.26 -0.81 17.02
N ILE A 9 -9.27 -1.14 16.20
CA ILE A 9 -9.38 -0.59 14.83
C ILE A 9 -9.64 0.90 14.85
N PHE A 10 -10.48 1.38 15.80
CA PHE A 10 -10.71 2.81 15.96
C PHE A 10 -9.43 3.56 16.35
N TYR A 11 -8.76 3.10 17.41
CA TYR A 11 -7.57 3.77 17.94
C TYR A 11 -6.38 3.72 16.98
N GLU A 12 -6.22 2.65 16.23
CA GLU A 12 -5.06 2.47 15.37
C GLU A 12 -5.26 2.99 13.94
N TYR A 13 -6.51 3.05 13.44
CA TYR A 13 -6.75 3.27 12.00
C TYR A 13 -7.80 4.34 11.67
N ILE A 14 -8.46 4.96 12.67
CA ILE A 14 -9.28 6.16 12.47
C ILE A 14 -8.67 7.36 13.20
N LEU A 15 -8.36 7.20 14.47
CA LEU A 15 -7.90 8.28 15.33
C LEU A 15 -6.56 8.90 14.91
N PRO A 16 -5.56 8.15 14.39
CA PRO A 16 -4.28 8.73 14.04
C PRO A 16 -4.39 9.86 13.01
N PHE A 17 -3.59 10.90 13.22
CA PHE A 17 -3.55 12.12 12.41
C PHE A 17 -2.44 12.10 11.34
N ALA A 18 -1.74 10.99 11.23
CA ALA A 18 -0.65 10.81 10.28
C ALA A 18 -0.53 9.34 9.84
N ASN A 19 0.21 9.11 8.78
CA ASN A 19 0.49 7.78 8.24
C ASN A 19 1.90 7.30 8.59
N LEU A 20 2.92 8.06 8.20
CA LEU A 20 4.32 7.79 8.47
C LEU A 20 5.05 9.11 8.85
N ASN A 21 5.99 9.52 8.00
CA ASN A 21 6.90 10.65 8.25
C ASN A 21 6.50 11.94 7.52
N GLU A 22 5.35 11.98 6.85
CA GLU A 22 4.87 13.18 6.15
C GLU A 22 4.72 14.36 7.11
N LYS A 23 4.79 15.58 6.59
CA LYS A 23 4.50 16.78 7.36
C LYS A 23 3.12 16.65 7.98
N ARG A 24 2.99 17.05 9.26
CA ARG A 24 1.71 17.02 9.97
C ARG A 24 0.85 18.20 9.55
N ASP A 25 -0.28 17.89 8.93
CA ASP A 25 -1.29 18.85 8.51
C ASP A 25 -2.56 18.71 9.35
N ASP A 26 -3.27 19.78 9.57
CA ASP A 26 -4.57 19.78 10.25
C ASP A 26 -5.70 19.55 9.24
N TRP A 27 -5.71 18.35 8.67
CA TRP A 27 -6.58 17.99 7.55
C TRP A 27 -7.96 17.49 7.96
N ARG A 28 -8.15 17.02 9.19
CA ARG A 28 -9.32 16.20 9.56
C ARG A 28 -10.65 16.91 9.37
N GLU A 29 -10.80 18.13 9.88
CA GLU A 29 -12.02 18.92 9.74
C GLU A 29 -12.25 19.34 8.28
N ASP A 30 -11.21 19.83 7.60
CA ASP A 30 -11.28 20.22 6.20
C ASP A 30 -11.70 19.04 5.30
N PHE A 31 -11.10 17.85 5.50
CA PHE A 31 -11.43 16.66 4.73
C PHE A 31 -12.82 16.11 5.06
N TYR A 32 -13.25 16.17 6.32
CA TYR A 32 -14.62 15.86 6.67
C TYR A 32 -15.61 16.73 5.90
N ASN A 33 -15.41 18.04 5.90
CA ASN A 33 -16.28 19.00 5.22
C ASN A 33 -16.30 18.79 3.69
N ARG A 34 -15.18 18.39 3.11
CA ARG A 34 -15.07 18.11 1.66
C ARG A 34 -15.71 16.80 1.25
N PHE A 35 -15.54 15.73 2.04
CA PHE A 35 -15.78 14.37 1.56
C PHE A 35 -17.01 13.70 2.17
N PHE A 36 -17.46 14.13 3.36
CA PHE A 36 -18.60 13.50 4.02
C PHE A 36 -19.86 13.48 3.14
N ASN A 37 -20.18 14.60 2.51
CA ASN A 37 -21.38 14.67 1.64
C ASN A 37 -21.31 13.74 0.42
N MET A 38 -20.12 13.36 -0.04
CA MET A 38 -19.96 12.41 -1.16
C MET A 38 -20.36 10.99 -0.75
N THR A 39 -20.28 10.68 0.53
CA THR A 39 -20.39 9.32 1.08
C THR A 39 -21.55 9.11 2.03
N LYS A 40 -22.32 10.15 2.33
CA LYS A 40 -23.40 10.10 3.35
C LYS A 40 -24.46 9.02 3.07
N GLU A 41 -24.65 8.63 1.83
CA GLU A 41 -25.59 7.58 1.41
C GLU A 41 -24.93 6.20 1.32
N ALA A 42 -23.62 6.09 1.59
CA ALA A 42 -22.94 4.80 1.55
C ALA A 42 -23.45 3.91 2.69
N SER A 43 -23.63 2.64 2.38
CA SER A 43 -24.17 1.65 3.31
C SER A 43 -23.07 0.96 4.15
N SER A 44 -21.79 1.11 3.76
CA SER A 44 -20.66 0.47 4.41
C SER A 44 -19.36 1.27 4.26
N SER A 45 -18.36 0.94 5.07
CA SER A 45 -16.99 1.48 4.93
C SER A 45 -16.39 1.17 3.57
N TYR A 46 -16.67 -0.03 3.04
CA TYR A 46 -16.25 -0.46 1.71
C TYR A 46 -16.77 0.47 0.62
N GLU A 47 -18.09 0.73 0.64
CA GLU A 47 -18.74 1.60 -0.34
C GLU A 47 -18.26 3.05 -0.20
N ALA A 48 -18.15 3.57 1.02
CA ALA A 48 -17.68 4.92 1.29
C ALA A 48 -16.24 5.14 0.77
N ALA A 49 -15.33 4.22 1.04
CA ALA A 49 -13.95 4.28 0.55
C ALA A 49 -13.87 4.22 -0.97
N SER A 50 -14.68 3.36 -1.60
CA SER A 50 -14.76 3.27 -3.05
C SER A 50 -15.24 4.58 -3.68
N ILE A 51 -16.28 5.19 -3.13
CA ILE A 51 -16.80 6.49 -3.58
C ILE A 51 -15.74 7.58 -3.45
N ILE A 52 -15.03 7.64 -2.33
CA ILE A 52 -13.95 8.61 -2.12
C ILE A 52 -12.86 8.41 -3.16
N ASN A 53 -12.35 7.19 -3.32
CA ASN A 53 -11.26 6.92 -4.26
C ASN A 53 -11.63 7.28 -5.71
N ASN A 54 -12.89 7.11 -6.09
CA ASN A 54 -13.37 7.45 -7.42
C ASN A 54 -13.53 8.97 -7.66
N LYS A 55 -13.73 9.78 -6.62
CA LYS A 55 -14.16 11.17 -6.80
C LYS A 55 -13.20 12.21 -6.23
N MET A 56 -12.50 11.91 -5.13
CA MET A 56 -11.77 12.91 -4.36
C MET A 56 -10.61 13.54 -5.13
N PHE A 57 -9.84 12.74 -5.85
CA PHE A 57 -8.61 13.23 -6.50
C PHE A 57 -8.90 14.27 -7.58
N ASP A 58 -9.95 14.07 -8.37
CA ASP A 58 -10.41 15.07 -9.33
C ASP A 58 -10.97 16.30 -8.62
N ALA A 59 -11.71 16.13 -7.53
CA ALA A 59 -12.27 17.23 -6.75
C ALA A 59 -11.21 18.11 -6.10
N ILE A 60 -10.05 17.56 -5.69
CA ILE A 60 -8.94 18.31 -5.10
C ILE A 60 -7.84 18.66 -6.12
N GLY A 61 -7.96 18.21 -7.37
CA GLY A 61 -7.02 18.53 -8.45
C GLY A 61 -5.63 17.88 -8.30
N VAL A 62 -5.53 16.72 -7.64
CA VAL A 62 -4.25 16.02 -7.42
C VAL A 62 -4.17 14.78 -8.29
N LYS A 63 -3.03 14.58 -8.95
CA LYS A 63 -2.78 13.41 -9.79
C LYS A 63 -1.39 12.83 -9.59
N TYR A 64 -1.22 11.58 -9.99
CA TYR A 64 0.08 10.92 -9.96
C TYR A 64 1.09 11.63 -10.87
N SER A 65 2.31 11.82 -10.36
CA SER A 65 3.43 12.31 -11.16
C SER A 65 4.78 11.94 -10.56
N ASN A 66 5.72 11.55 -11.40
CA ASN A 66 7.12 11.43 -11.02
C ASN A 66 7.83 12.79 -10.91
N LYS A 67 7.17 13.89 -11.33
CA LYS A 67 7.64 15.29 -11.18
C LYS A 67 7.19 15.93 -9.86
N ARG A 68 6.58 15.16 -8.93
CA ARG A 68 6.26 15.63 -7.57
C ARG A 68 7.52 16.10 -6.85
N LEU A 69 7.35 16.93 -5.81
CA LEU A 69 8.48 17.52 -5.08
C LEU A 69 9.25 16.46 -4.26
N LYS A 70 8.55 15.56 -3.60
CA LYS A 70 9.12 14.44 -2.80
C LYS A 70 8.18 13.26 -2.76
N ALA A 71 8.64 12.10 -2.30
CA ALA A 71 7.83 10.87 -2.26
C ALA A 71 6.69 10.96 -1.22
N ASP A 72 6.99 11.50 -0.06
CA ASP A 72 6.20 11.55 1.17
C ASP A 72 5.52 12.90 1.40
N GLN A 73 4.97 13.50 0.31
CA GLN A 73 4.22 14.74 0.43
C GLN A 73 3.01 14.55 1.35
N SER A 74 2.82 15.52 2.26
CA SER A 74 1.61 15.59 3.08
C SER A 74 0.39 15.91 2.23
N PRO A 75 -0.84 15.75 2.78
CA PRO A 75 -2.06 16.12 2.09
C PRO A 75 -2.02 17.52 1.47
N TYR A 76 -1.66 18.54 2.24
CA TYR A 76 -1.65 19.91 1.74
C TYR A 76 -0.48 20.21 0.81
N GLU A 77 0.69 19.58 0.96
CA GLU A 77 1.77 19.67 -0.01
C GLU A 77 1.35 19.08 -1.38
N SER A 78 0.62 17.95 -1.35
CA SER A 78 0.09 17.31 -2.55
C SER A 78 -0.98 18.17 -3.23
N MET A 79 -1.91 18.74 -2.46
CA MET A 79 -2.95 19.64 -2.97
C MET A 79 -2.36 20.95 -3.52
N ALA A 80 -1.38 21.53 -2.85
CA ALA A 80 -0.73 22.78 -3.29
C ALA A 80 0.04 22.60 -4.60
N SER A 81 0.65 21.44 -4.83
CA SER A 81 1.39 21.16 -6.07
C SER A 81 0.53 20.55 -7.18
N GLY A 82 -0.63 19.99 -6.87
CA GLY A 82 -1.46 19.21 -7.77
C GLY A 82 -0.83 17.87 -8.20
N LEU A 83 0.31 17.51 -7.62
CA LEU A 83 1.11 16.33 -8.00
C LEU A 83 1.52 15.53 -6.77
N ALA A 84 1.41 14.21 -6.85
CA ALA A 84 1.85 13.31 -5.79
C ALA A 84 2.45 12.01 -6.34
N SER A 85 3.20 11.31 -5.51
CA SER A 85 3.60 9.91 -5.73
C SER A 85 2.47 8.96 -5.36
N CYS A 86 2.62 7.64 -5.60
CA CYS A 86 1.72 6.64 -5.03
C CYS A 86 1.64 6.74 -3.50
N THR A 87 2.74 7.08 -2.82
CA THR A 87 2.78 7.32 -1.37
C THR A 87 1.93 8.53 -0.97
N GLY A 88 2.13 9.68 -1.60
CA GLY A 88 1.36 10.90 -1.30
C GLY A 88 -0.13 10.76 -1.65
N LEU A 89 -0.47 10.07 -2.75
CA LEU A 89 -1.86 9.74 -3.08
C LEU A 89 -2.48 8.81 -2.02
N SER A 90 -1.72 7.82 -1.55
CA SER A 90 -2.19 6.92 -0.50
C SER A 90 -2.41 7.64 0.83
N PHE A 91 -1.54 8.57 1.22
CA PHE A 91 -1.75 9.40 2.40
C PHE A 91 -3.03 10.22 2.31
N LEU A 92 -3.27 10.87 1.16
CA LEU A 92 -4.52 11.60 0.89
C LEU A 92 -5.75 10.70 1.07
N LEU A 93 -5.74 9.51 0.49
CA LEU A 93 -6.88 8.60 0.56
C LEU A 93 -7.10 8.05 1.98
N VAL A 94 -6.04 7.68 2.69
CA VAL A 94 -6.14 7.24 4.10
C VAL A 94 -6.74 8.36 4.96
N ASP A 95 -6.24 9.59 4.84
CA ASP A 95 -6.68 10.71 5.65
C ASP A 95 -8.13 11.12 5.31
N ALA A 96 -8.51 11.05 4.05
CA ALA A 96 -9.91 11.24 3.62
C ALA A 96 -10.85 10.18 4.21
N CYS A 97 -10.48 8.91 4.17
CA CYS A 97 -11.23 7.83 4.80
C CYS A 97 -11.36 8.03 6.31
N ARG A 98 -10.25 8.31 6.99
CA ARG A 98 -10.23 8.57 8.44
C ARG A 98 -11.07 9.77 8.85
N SER A 99 -11.10 10.82 8.02
CA SER A 99 -11.89 12.04 8.32
C SER A 99 -13.38 11.78 8.43
N ILE A 100 -13.89 10.81 7.68
CA ILE A 100 -15.31 10.44 7.68
C ILE A 100 -15.62 9.20 8.53
N GLY A 101 -14.66 8.71 9.31
CA GLY A 101 -14.85 7.55 10.19
C GLY A 101 -14.67 6.18 9.53
N VAL A 102 -14.08 6.10 8.35
CA VAL A 102 -13.69 4.84 7.71
C VAL A 102 -12.27 4.48 8.16
N PRO A 103 -12.07 3.31 8.82
CA PRO A 103 -10.74 2.89 9.23
C PRO A 103 -9.87 2.60 8.01
N ALA A 104 -8.71 3.22 7.94
CA ALA A 104 -7.80 3.08 6.82
C ALA A 104 -6.34 3.10 7.25
N ARG A 105 -5.49 2.38 6.49
CA ARG A 105 -4.05 2.33 6.73
C ARG A 105 -3.25 2.34 5.43
N PHE A 106 -2.07 2.90 5.54
CA PHE A 106 -1.09 2.93 4.47
C PHE A 106 -0.42 1.57 4.33
N VAL A 107 -0.30 1.09 3.11
CA VAL A 107 0.32 -0.19 2.77
C VAL A 107 1.32 0.01 1.64
N GLY A 108 2.39 -0.78 1.63
CA GLY A 108 3.35 -0.74 0.54
C GLY A 108 4.34 -1.89 0.55
N THR A 109 5.03 -2.04 -0.57
CA THR A 109 6.18 -2.92 -0.73
C THR A 109 7.41 -2.09 -1.12
N PRO A 110 8.55 -2.31 -0.48
CA PRO A 110 9.80 -1.61 -0.84
C PRO A 110 10.27 -1.94 -2.26
N LEU A 111 10.02 -3.16 -2.70
CA LEU A 111 10.45 -3.64 -4.00
C LEU A 111 9.57 -4.82 -4.42
N TRP A 112 9.12 -4.84 -5.67
CA TRP A 112 8.47 -6.02 -6.21
C TRP A 112 9.45 -7.19 -6.30
N TYR A 113 8.95 -8.43 -6.20
CA TYR A 113 9.73 -9.66 -6.27
C TYR A 113 10.67 -9.72 -7.49
N ASN A 114 10.27 -9.08 -8.59
CA ASN A 114 10.97 -9.04 -9.87
C ASN A 114 11.85 -7.79 -10.05
N ASN A 115 12.06 -7.01 -9.01
CA ASN A 115 12.87 -5.78 -8.97
C ASN A 115 12.39 -4.65 -9.90
N THR A 116 11.15 -4.68 -10.38
CA THR A 116 10.62 -3.64 -11.29
C THR A 116 10.16 -2.36 -10.61
N GLY A 117 10.40 -2.20 -9.33
CA GLY A 117 10.06 -1.02 -8.56
C GLY A 117 9.30 -1.32 -7.28
N ASN A 118 8.71 -0.31 -6.71
CA ASN A 118 7.92 -0.34 -5.49
C ASN A 118 6.51 0.20 -5.74
N HIS A 119 5.61 0.01 -4.79
CA HIS A 119 4.30 0.62 -4.83
C HIS A 119 3.75 0.85 -3.43
N SER A 120 2.82 1.81 -3.33
CA SER A 120 2.05 2.09 -2.12
C SER A 120 0.58 2.21 -2.46
N TRP A 121 -0.26 1.71 -1.56
CA TRP A 121 -1.72 1.71 -1.69
C TRP A 121 -2.38 1.81 -0.33
N VAL A 122 -3.68 1.57 -0.25
CA VAL A 122 -4.48 1.72 0.97
C VAL A 122 -5.22 0.41 1.27
N GLU A 123 -5.29 0.05 2.54
CA GLU A 123 -6.27 -0.89 3.04
C GLU A 123 -7.30 -0.16 3.91
N ILE A 124 -8.56 -0.53 3.77
CA ILE A 124 -9.68 -0.07 4.60
C ILE A 124 -10.31 -1.25 5.33
N TRP A 125 -10.91 -0.97 6.48
CA TRP A 125 -11.61 -1.98 7.27
C TRP A 125 -13.12 -1.92 7.06
N ASP A 126 -13.67 -3.07 6.65
CA ASP A 126 -15.11 -3.33 6.63
C ASP A 126 -15.32 -4.82 6.91
N ASN A 127 -15.47 -5.19 8.19
CA ASN A 127 -15.49 -6.59 8.67
C ASN A 127 -14.27 -7.43 8.22
N GLY A 128 -13.20 -6.79 7.85
CA GLY A 128 -11.94 -7.31 7.33
C GLY A 128 -11.22 -6.22 6.54
N TRP A 129 -9.95 -6.48 6.21
CA TRP A 129 -9.16 -5.54 5.43
C TRP A 129 -9.39 -5.75 3.93
N HIS A 130 -9.63 -4.64 3.22
CA HIS A 130 -9.81 -4.58 1.78
C HIS A 130 -8.84 -3.56 1.18
N PHE A 131 -8.20 -3.88 0.06
CA PHE A 131 -7.22 -2.98 -0.53
C PHE A 131 -7.73 -2.26 -1.79
N THR A 132 -7.16 -1.09 -2.06
CA THR A 132 -7.34 -0.33 -3.30
C THR A 132 -6.11 0.55 -3.59
N GLY A 133 -5.73 0.68 -4.83
CA GLY A 133 -4.76 1.68 -5.25
C GLY A 133 -5.36 3.09 -5.17
N ALA A 134 -4.62 4.03 -4.58
CA ALA A 134 -5.07 5.42 -4.46
C ALA A 134 -5.03 6.12 -5.82
N TYR A 135 -6.18 6.65 -6.28
CA TYR A 135 -6.41 7.21 -7.62
C TYR A 135 -6.31 6.13 -8.72
N GLU A 136 -6.45 4.87 -8.36
CA GLU A 136 -6.43 3.71 -9.25
C GLU A 136 -7.69 2.85 -9.03
N PRO A 137 -8.91 3.45 -9.08
CA PRO A 137 -10.13 2.71 -8.77
C PRO A 137 -10.42 1.66 -9.84
N THR A 138 -10.92 0.51 -9.41
CA THR A 138 -11.43 -0.56 -10.27
C THR A 138 -12.96 -0.55 -10.24
N GLY A 139 -13.56 0.55 -10.71
CA GLY A 139 -14.97 0.83 -10.54
C GLY A 139 -15.32 0.95 -9.05
N ASN A 140 -16.34 0.23 -8.59
CA ASN A 140 -16.75 0.21 -7.19
C ASN A 140 -16.23 -1.02 -6.42
N LYS A 141 -15.20 -1.69 -6.94
CA LYS A 141 -14.63 -2.88 -6.31
C LYS A 141 -13.33 -2.56 -5.58
N LEU A 142 -13.15 -3.18 -4.43
CA LEU A 142 -11.87 -3.27 -3.72
C LEU A 142 -11.29 -4.68 -3.93
N ASN A 143 -10.08 -4.91 -3.45
CA ASN A 143 -9.30 -6.14 -3.63
C ASN A 143 -8.91 -6.44 -5.09
N GLU A 144 -8.95 -5.43 -5.93
CA GLU A 144 -8.49 -5.47 -7.31
C GLU A 144 -7.54 -4.29 -7.56
N GLY A 145 -6.53 -4.49 -8.40
CA GLY A 145 -5.60 -3.45 -8.83
C GLY A 145 -4.64 -4.00 -9.88
N TRP A 146 -4.04 -3.11 -10.67
CA TRP A 146 -3.05 -3.50 -11.68
C TRP A 146 -1.87 -4.26 -11.07
N PHE A 147 -1.57 -4.00 -9.78
CA PHE A 147 -0.47 -4.60 -9.04
C PHE A 147 -0.83 -5.95 -8.38
N SER A 148 -2.06 -6.43 -8.46
CA SER A 148 -2.50 -7.64 -7.76
C SER A 148 -1.64 -8.86 -8.07
N ASN A 149 -1.26 -9.05 -9.33
CA ASN A 149 -0.38 -10.16 -9.73
C ASN A 149 1.06 -10.03 -9.21
N LEU A 150 1.55 -8.79 -9.03
CA LEU A 150 2.85 -8.53 -8.42
C LEU A 150 2.80 -8.78 -6.91
N ALA A 151 1.76 -8.29 -6.25
CA ALA A 151 1.52 -8.48 -4.82
C ALA A 151 1.33 -9.96 -4.46
N ALA A 152 0.66 -10.74 -5.32
CA ALA A 152 0.48 -12.18 -5.13
C ALA A 152 1.78 -12.98 -5.09
N ARG A 153 2.89 -12.43 -5.57
CA ARG A 153 4.22 -13.02 -5.56
C ARG A 153 5.17 -12.39 -4.55
N ALA A 154 4.66 -11.59 -3.63
CA ALA A 154 5.45 -11.04 -2.52
C ALA A 154 5.97 -12.18 -1.61
N VAL A 155 7.03 -11.90 -0.85
CA VAL A 155 7.71 -12.91 -0.03
C VAL A 155 7.52 -12.54 1.44
N GLU A 156 6.73 -13.32 2.16
CA GLU A 156 6.46 -13.10 3.58
C GLU A 156 7.76 -13.14 4.41
N GLY A 157 7.86 -12.23 5.38
CA GLY A 157 9.04 -12.06 6.23
C GLY A 157 10.27 -11.48 5.53
N HIS A 158 10.16 -11.11 4.25
CA HIS A 158 11.31 -10.60 3.51
C HIS A 158 11.34 -9.06 3.47
N SER A 159 12.38 -8.45 4.05
CA SER A 159 12.49 -7.00 4.25
C SER A 159 12.35 -6.13 2.98
N LYS A 160 12.60 -6.69 1.80
CA LYS A 160 12.48 -5.98 0.51
C LYS A 160 11.26 -6.39 -0.28
N TYR A 161 10.91 -7.69 -0.27
CA TYR A 161 9.86 -8.26 -1.14
C TYR A 161 8.58 -8.56 -0.39
N GLY A 162 8.52 -8.21 0.90
CA GLY A 162 7.31 -8.28 1.70
C GLY A 162 6.38 -7.10 1.48
N ILE A 163 5.15 -7.23 1.94
CA ILE A 163 4.14 -6.18 1.95
C ILE A 163 3.88 -5.78 3.40
N TYR A 164 3.99 -4.49 3.68
CA TYR A 164 3.90 -3.93 5.02
C TYR A 164 2.75 -2.95 5.12
N ALA A 165 2.00 -3.04 6.21
CA ALA A 165 1.00 -2.04 6.58
C ALA A 165 1.49 -1.22 7.76
N ALA A 166 1.35 0.10 7.70
CA ALA A 166 1.62 0.98 8.82
C ALA A 166 0.60 0.72 9.95
N THR A 167 1.07 0.72 11.18
CA THR A 167 0.22 0.58 12.37
C THR A 167 0.63 1.57 13.45
N TRP A 168 -0.33 2.00 14.27
CA TRP A 168 -0.11 2.79 15.46
C TRP A 168 -0.12 1.93 16.74
N GLY A 169 -0.39 0.64 16.57
CA GLY A 169 -0.19 -0.38 17.60
C GLY A 169 1.28 -0.73 17.82
N GLU A 170 1.53 -1.52 18.86
CA GLU A 170 2.87 -2.06 19.14
C GLU A 170 3.28 -3.07 18.07
N SER A 171 4.54 -3.00 17.64
CA SER A 171 5.13 -3.94 16.69
C SER A 171 6.66 -3.96 16.80
N ASP A 172 7.26 -5.12 16.55
CA ASP A 172 8.70 -5.28 16.42
C ASP A 172 9.22 -4.92 15.02
N LEU A 173 8.32 -4.64 14.08
CA LEU A 173 8.65 -4.29 12.71
C LEU A 173 8.47 -2.80 12.47
N PHE A 174 9.32 -2.26 11.59
CA PHE A 174 9.21 -0.87 11.13
C PHE A 174 8.86 -0.82 9.65
N PHE A 175 8.07 0.19 9.28
CA PHE A 175 7.70 0.40 7.88
C PHE A 175 8.95 0.71 7.04
N PRO A 176 9.22 -0.07 5.98
CA PRO A 176 10.42 0.12 5.16
C PRO A 176 10.21 1.28 4.16
N MET A 177 10.78 2.44 4.48
CA MET A 177 10.68 3.65 3.66
C MET A 177 11.86 3.77 2.70
N ASN A 178 11.65 3.56 1.40
CA ASN A 178 12.71 3.70 0.40
C ASN A 178 13.26 5.13 0.28
N TRP A 179 12.44 6.13 0.60
CA TRP A 179 12.82 7.56 0.57
C TRP A 179 13.53 8.02 1.84
N LEU A 180 13.49 7.23 2.91
CA LEU A 180 14.21 7.43 4.16
C LEU A 180 14.82 6.11 4.64
N PRO A 181 15.83 5.58 3.94
CA PRO A 181 16.45 4.33 4.32
C PRO A 181 17.09 4.45 5.72
N ASN A 182 17.01 3.38 6.50
CA ASN A 182 17.55 3.27 7.87
C ASN A 182 16.74 4.00 8.97
N VAL A 183 15.63 4.64 8.68
CA VAL A 183 14.73 5.15 9.72
C VAL A 183 13.86 4.01 10.24
N LYS A 184 13.98 3.74 11.55
CA LYS A 184 13.22 2.73 12.28
C LYS A 184 12.38 3.42 13.36
N THR A 185 11.31 4.08 12.95
CA THR A 185 10.47 4.89 13.85
C THR A 185 8.99 4.54 13.73
N TYR A 186 8.53 4.22 12.54
CA TYR A 186 7.12 4.00 12.26
C TYR A 186 6.82 2.51 12.24
N ASN A 187 5.97 2.06 13.14
CA ASN A 187 5.62 0.67 13.29
C ASN A 187 4.90 0.13 12.05
N ALA A 188 5.13 -1.13 11.76
CA ALA A 188 4.47 -1.84 10.66
C ALA A 188 4.16 -3.28 11.06
N ILE A 189 3.21 -3.86 10.35
CA ILE A 189 2.95 -5.30 10.37
C ILE A 189 3.18 -5.87 8.98
N ASP A 190 3.73 -7.07 8.92
CA ASP A 190 3.82 -7.82 7.67
C ASP A 190 2.42 -8.36 7.33
N VAL A 191 1.90 -7.91 6.20
CA VAL A 191 0.57 -8.31 5.70
C VAL A 191 0.66 -9.13 4.41
N THR A 192 1.84 -9.60 4.08
CA THR A 192 2.14 -10.30 2.82
C THR A 192 1.22 -11.50 2.59
N SER A 193 0.96 -12.29 3.64
CA SER A 193 0.08 -13.48 3.56
C SER A 193 -1.33 -13.18 3.05
N ARG A 194 -1.80 -11.93 3.17
CA ARG A 194 -3.12 -11.50 2.69
C ARG A 194 -3.19 -11.34 1.16
N TYR A 195 -2.04 -11.14 0.53
CA TYR A 195 -1.90 -10.88 -0.92
C TYR A 195 -1.45 -12.11 -1.69
N ILE A 196 -0.76 -13.02 -1.02
CA ILE A 196 -0.35 -14.30 -1.61
C ILE A 196 -1.62 -15.12 -1.83
N THR A 197 -2.23 -14.94 -3.00
CA THR A 197 -3.26 -15.88 -3.46
C THR A 197 -2.58 -17.19 -3.75
N ASN A 198 -3.22 -18.31 -3.41
CA ASN A 198 -2.71 -19.66 -3.64
C ASN A 198 -2.03 -19.75 -5.02
N ILE A 199 -0.75 -19.42 -5.05
CA ILE A 199 0.12 -19.87 -6.11
C ILE A 199 -0.04 -21.38 -6.02
N ASP A 200 -0.42 -22.00 -7.12
CA ASP A 200 -0.63 -23.42 -7.24
C ASP A 200 0.32 -24.15 -6.29
N SER A 201 -0.22 -24.90 -5.33
CA SER A 201 0.55 -25.57 -4.28
C SER A 201 1.62 -26.52 -4.81
N ASN A 202 1.65 -26.70 -6.13
CA ASN A 202 2.64 -27.47 -6.88
C ASN A 202 3.85 -26.61 -7.34
N LEU A 203 3.83 -25.27 -7.16
CA LEU A 203 4.98 -24.43 -7.48
C LEU A 203 5.88 -24.27 -6.24
N VAL A 204 7.03 -24.93 -6.28
CA VAL A 204 8.08 -24.75 -5.26
C VAL A 204 9.03 -23.66 -5.72
N PRO A 205 9.22 -22.57 -4.93
CA PRO A 205 10.22 -21.56 -5.28
C PRO A 205 11.63 -22.18 -5.19
N ILE A 206 12.31 -22.22 -6.32
CA ILE A 206 13.69 -22.70 -6.38
C ILE A 206 14.61 -21.49 -6.47
N LYS A 207 15.54 -21.35 -5.52
CA LYS A 207 16.60 -20.35 -5.56
C LYS A 207 17.88 -21.00 -6.08
N ILE A 208 18.27 -20.67 -7.33
CA ILE A 208 19.51 -21.13 -7.90
C ILE A 208 20.59 -20.08 -7.63
N ARG A 209 21.69 -20.47 -6.99
CA ARG A 209 22.87 -19.65 -6.78
C ARG A 209 24.06 -20.26 -7.50
N VAL A 210 24.53 -19.57 -8.52
CA VAL A 210 25.74 -19.99 -9.24
C VAL A 210 26.96 -19.33 -8.59
N VAL A 211 27.97 -20.13 -8.28
CA VAL A 211 29.24 -19.67 -7.67
C VAL A 211 30.41 -20.38 -8.34
N ASP A 212 31.55 -19.68 -8.39
CA ASP A 212 32.82 -20.29 -8.80
C ASP A 212 33.34 -21.29 -7.75
N SER A 213 34.46 -21.93 -8.05
CA SER A 213 35.11 -22.88 -7.13
C SER A 213 35.58 -22.29 -5.80
N LYS A 214 35.56 -20.95 -5.68
CA LYS A 214 35.89 -20.19 -4.46
C LYS A 214 34.65 -19.64 -3.75
N GLY A 215 33.44 -19.99 -4.19
CA GLY A 215 32.18 -19.54 -3.62
C GLY A 215 31.76 -18.11 -4.00
N LYS A 216 32.45 -17.47 -4.94
CA LYS A 216 32.11 -16.13 -5.44
C LYS A 216 30.96 -16.26 -6.46
N ARG A 217 30.01 -15.35 -6.43
CA ARG A 217 28.90 -15.30 -7.40
C ARG A 217 29.45 -15.08 -8.80
N GLU A 218 28.95 -15.90 -9.73
CA GLU A 218 29.21 -15.73 -11.16
C GLU A 218 27.90 -15.57 -11.92
N GLN A 219 27.95 -14.79 -12.99
CA GLN A 219 26.85 -14.60 -13.91
C GLN A 219 27.02 -15.62 -15.06
N LEU A 220 26.12 -16.59 -15.09
CA LEU A 220 26.07 -17.60 -16.14
C LEU A 220 24.67 -17.65 -16.72
N GLN A 221 24.60 -18.01 -18.00
CA GLN A 221 23.34 -18.33 -18.63
C GLN A 221 22.91 -19.72 -18.16
N VAL A 222 21.74 -19.81 -17.52
CA VAL A 222 21.16 -21.05 -17.02
C VAL A 222 19.97 -21.40 -17.87
N GLU A 223 19.97 -22.58 -18.47
CA GLU A 223 18.82 -23.13 -19.19
C GLU A 223 18.05 -24.05 -18.23
N VAL A 224 16.75 -23.77 -18.05
CA VAL A 224 15.86 -24.64 -17.28
C VAL A 224 14.97 -25.39 -18.26
N THR A 225 15.13 -26.71 -18.32
CA THR A 225 14.31 -27.60 -19.14
C THR A 225 13.22 -28.24 -18.26
N GLY A 226 11.97 -28.06 -18.63
CA GLY A 226 10.82 -28.62 -17.92
C GLY A 226 9.51 -28.20 -18.59
N GLY A 227 8.37 -28.58 -18.04
CA GLY A 227 7.04 -28.28 -18.60
C GLY A 227 6.75 -26.79 -18.79
N ASN A 228 5.61 -26.46 -19.40
CA ASN A 228 5.26 -25.15 -19.95
C ASN A 228 5.04 -23.99 -18.95
N ASP A 229 5.34 -24.16 -17.66
CA ASP A 229 4.95 -23.22 -16.61
C ASP A 229 6.13 -22.56 -15.88
N PHE A 230 7.24 -22.30 -16.57
CA PHE A 230 8.36 -21.55 -16.02
C PHE A 230 8.34 -20.09 -16.48
N SER A 231 8.24 -19.16 -15.55
CA SER A 231 8.63 -17.78 -15.79
C SER A 231 10.06 -17.58 -15.30
N PHE A 232 10.95 -17.17 -16.18
CA PHE A 232 12.34 -16.86 -15.87
C PHE A 232 12.52 -15.36 -15.78
N GLU A 233 13.08 -14.90 -14.67
CA GLU A 233 13.63 -13.55 -14.59
C GLU A 233 15.11 -13.67 -14.23
N GLY A 234 15.97 -13.37 -15.22
CA GLY A 234 17.41 -13.27 -15.02
C GLY A 234 17.79 -11.97 -14.36
N PHE A 235 18.81 -12.00 -13.50
CA PHE A 235 19.49 -10.85 -12.91
C PHE A 235 20.61 -10.35 -13.81
#